data_bb872bce176dccdc07818b40c997562d
#
_entry.id   bb872bce176dccdc07818b40c997562d
#
_cell.length_a   1.000
_cell.length_b   1.000
_cell.length_c   1.000
_cell.angle_alpha   90.00
_cell.angle_beta   90.00
_cell.angle_gamma   90.00
#
_symmetry.space_group_name_H-M   'P 1'
#
loop_
_entity.id
_entity.type
_entity.pdbx_description
1 polymer ?
#
loop_
_entity_poly.entity_id
_entity_poly.type
_entity_poly.pdbx_seq_one_letter_code
_entity_poly.pdbx_strand_id
1 'polypeptide(L)'
;MLKRIGIAVAVIGGIFLLFKYCDFKKNDDEDITSNTNLIQQQILNVGKLVVTEGHFSEVITYKNQQKYLMNMLSFEKKALVVINADVTVAYDLHKMKYDIDEKNKTITIVSIPKEEIKISPDIQFYDVEQSKLNPFTGDDYNKINKSVKANLAKKIEKSTLKTNAQNRLISELSKILILTNTMGWKLQYEGKIIESEKDFGMQIKL
;
A
#
# COMPACT_ATOMS: atom_id res chain seq x y z
N MET A 1 -56.05 -53.98 15.47
CA MET A 1 -54.64 -53.92 14.96
C MET A 1 -54.41 -52.76 14.00
N LEU A 2 -55.25 -52.48 13.03
CA LEU A 2 -55.09 -51.39 12.04
C LEU A 2 -54.90 -49.95 12.68
N LYS A 3 -55.66 -49.59 13.71
CA LYS A 3 -55.51 -48.27 14.36
C LYS A 3 -54.13 -48.07 14.97
N ARG A 4 -53.52 -49.09 15.54
CA ARG A 4 -52.14 -48.98 16.13
C ARG A 4 -51.06 -48.84 15.03
N ILE A 5 -51.26 -49.47 13.89
CA ILE A 5 -50.36 -49.33 12.74
C ILE A 5 -50.44 -47.93 12.15
N GLY A 6 -51.67 -47.37 12.05
CA GLY A 6 -51.83 -45.97 11.54
C GLY A 6 -51.17 -44.91 12.42
N ILE A 7 -51.23 -45.10 13.74
CA ILE A 7 -50.53 -44.17 14.69
C ILE A 7 -49.04 -44.27 14.56
N ALA A 8 -48.50 -45.50 14.44
CA ALA A 8 -47.04 -45.68 14.24
C ALA A 8 -46.51 -45.03 12.95
N VAL A 9 -47.23 -45.17 11.86
CA VAL A 9 -46.89 -44.53 10.58
C VAL A 9 -46.94 -42.99 10.68
N ALA A 10 -47.96 -42.44 11.35
CA ALA A 10 -48.08 -40.99 11.56
C ALA A 10 -46.93 -40.44 12.43
N VAL A 11 -46.48 -41.16 13.46
CA VAL A 11 -45.35 -40.76 14.33
C VAL A 11 -44.03 -40.81 13.56
N ILE A 12 -43.79 -41.86 12.76
CA ILE A 12 -42.60 -41.99 11.94
C ILE A 12 -42.54 -40.88 10.88
N GLY A 13 -43.67 -40.58 10.22
CA GLY A 13 -43.77 -39.48 9.26
C GLY A 13 -43.50 -38.10 9.90
N GLY A 14 -44.03 -37.89 11.12
CA GLY A 14 -43.77 -36.66 11.89
C GLY A 14 -42.32 -36.49 12.26
N ILE A 15 -41.66 -37.56 12.72
CA ILE A 15 -40.22 -37.56 13.02
C ILE A 15 -39.37 -37.29 11.77
N PHE A 16 -39.74 -37.89 10.64
CA PHE A 16 -39.03 -37.66 9.38
C PHE A 16 -39.16 -36.22 8.86
N LEU A 17 -40.32 -35.61 9.03
CA LEU A 17 -40.55 -34.19 8.71
C LEU A 17 -39.75 -33.27 9.64
N LEU A 18 -39.65 -33.59 10.93
CA LEU A 18 -38.83 -32.83 11.88
C LEU A 18 -37.33 -32.91 11.54
N PHE A 19 -36.84 -34.08 11.14
CA PHE A 19 -35.44 -34.20 10.69
C PHE A 19 -35.15 -33.41 9.41
N LYS A 20 -36.06 -33.47 8.42
CA LYS A 20 -35.93 -32.65 7.21
C LYS A 20 -35.98 -31.15 7.49
N TYR A 21 -36.77 -30.72 8.46
CA TYR A 21 -36.90 -29.32 8.82
C TYR A 21 -35.67 -28.81 9.62
N CYS A 22 -35.04 -29.66 10.44
CA CYS A 22 -33.80 -29.34 11.12
C CYS A 22 -32.59 -29.29 10.21
N ASP A 23 -32.50 -30.18 9.17
CA ASP A 23 -31.38 -30.16 8.23
C ASP A 23 -31.38 -28.93 7.31
N PHE A 24 -32.58 -28.37 7.01
CA PHE A 24 -32.66 -27.19 6.14
C PHE A 24 -32.19 -25.88 6.80
N LYS A 25 -32.03 -25.84 8.13
CA LYS A 25 -31.66 -24.63 8.88
C LYS A 25 -30.17 -24.54 9.23
N LYS A 26 -29.37 -25.57 8.90
CA LYS A 26 -27.99 -25.70 9.37
C LYS A 26 -26.90 -25.28 8.37
N ASN A 27 -27.27 -25.04 7.11
CA ASN A 27 -26.27 -24.84 6.04
C ASN A 27 -25.96 -23.37 5.69
N ASP A 28 -26.78 -22.41 6.14
CA ASP A 28 -26.56 -21.01 5.71
C ASP A 28 -25.51 -20.28 6.58
N ASP A 29 -25.32 -20.66 7.83
CA ASP A 29 -24.41 -19.95 8.74
C ASP A 29 -22.93 -20.38 8.57
N GLU A 30 -22.67 -21.63 8.20
CA GLU A 30 -21.31 -22.14 8.02
C GLU A 30 -20.63 -21.58 6.75
N ASP A 31 -21.37 -21.42 5.67
CA ASP A 31 -20.86 -20.87 4.41
C ASP A 31 -20.52 -19.36 4.54
N ILE A 32 -21.34 -18.62 5.27
CA ILE A 32 -21.10 -17.18 5.50
C ILE A 32 -19.85 -16.97 6.33
N THR A 33 -19.67 -17.73 7.41
CA THR A 33 -18.48 -17.64 8.29
C THR A 33 -17.20 -18.06 7.56
N SER A 34 -17.27 -19.10 6.73
CA SER A 34 -16.14 -19.55 5.90
C SER A 34 -15.72 -18.47 4.89
N ASN A 35 -16.68 -17.86 4.22
CA ASN A 35 -16.44 -16.82 3.22
C ASN A 35 -15.84 -15.55 3.85
N THR A 36 -16.36 -15.13 5.02
CA THR A 36 -15.82 -13.99 5.77
C THR A 36 -14.37 -14.24 6.19
N ASN A 37 -14.07 -15.41 6.71
CA ASN A 37 -12.69 -15.79 7.11
C ASN A 37 -11.73 -15.77 5.92
N LEU A 38 -12.16 -16.27 4.75
CA LEU A 38 -11.33 -16.28 3.55
C LEU A 38 -11.03 -14.85 3.07
N ILE A 39 -12.02 -13.97 3.08
CA ILE A 39 -11.84 -12.56 2.71
C ILE A 39 -10.90 -11.86 3.69
N GLN A 40 -11.11 -12.05 5.00
CA GLN A 40 -10.21 -11.49 6.02
C GLN A 40 -8.77 -11.97 5.85
N GLN A 41 -8.57 -13.26 5.61
CA GLN A 41 -7.24 -13.82 5.35
C GLN A 41 -6.62 -13.21 4.10
N GLN A 42 -7.38 -13.00 3.04
CA GLN A 42 -6.87 -12.39 1.82
C GLN A 42 -6.43 -10.94 2.06
N ILE A 43 -7.22 -10.16 2.79
CA ILE A 43 -6.88 -8.77 3.16
C ILE A 43 -5.62 -8.76 4.05
N LEU A 44 -5.51 -9.65 5.02
CA LEU A 44 -4.36 -9.75 5.91
C LEU A 44 -3.09 -10.22 5.17
N ASN A 45 -3.23 -11.12 4.20
CA ASN A 45 -2.10 -11.67 3.44
C ASN A 45 -1.47 -10.68 2.46
N VAL A 46 -2.18 -9.59 2.09
CA VAL A 46 -1.61 -8.56 1.19
C VAL A 46 -0.46 -7.80 1.85
N GLY A 47 -0.42 -7.71 3.18
CA GLY A 47 0.72 -7.23 3.96
C GLY A 47 1.29 -5.88 3.52
N LYS A 48 2.60 -5.71 3.68
CA LYS A 48 3.31 -4.55 3.17
C LYS A 48 3.55 -4.72 1.67
N LEU A 49 2.79 -4.00 0.86
CA LEU A 49 2.91 -4.04 -0.57
C LEU A 49 4.02 -3.09 -1.03
N VAL A 50 5.18 -3.64 -1.45
CA VAL A 50 6.17 -2.90 -2.23
C VAL A 50 5.61 -2.77 -3.64
N VAL A 51 5.38 -1.54 -4.05
CA VAL A 51 4.58 -1.29 -5.24
C VAL A 51 5.43 -0.92 -6.43
N THR A 52 6.45 -0.09 -6.20
CA THR A 52 7.34 0.40 -7.26
C THR A 52 8.72 0.70 -6.70
N GLU A 53 9.72 0.32 -7.47
CA GLU A 53 11.11 0.67 -7.22
C GLU A 53 11.65 1.52 -8.36
N GLY A 54 12.48 2.48 -8.04
CA GLY A 54 13.17 3.34 -9.00
C GLY A 54 14.62 3.50 -8.63
N HIS A 55 15.48 3.56 -9.65
CA HIS A 55 16.89 3.83 -9.49
C HIS A 55 17.23 5.18 -10.11
N PHE A 56 17.89 6.05 -9.34
CA PHE A 56 18.32 7.38 -9.78
C PHE A 56 19.84 7.46 -9.73
N SER A 57 20.43 7.97 -10.80
CA SER A 57 21.87 8.25 -10.85
C SER A 57 22.10 9.67 -11.33
N GLU A 58 22.94 10.40 -10.65
CA GLU A 58 23.23 11.80 -10.94
C GLU A 58 24.66 12.16 -10.53
N VAL A 59 25.25 13.09 -11.29
CA VAL A 59 26.52 13.70 -10.95
C VAL A 59 26.29 15.19 -10.72
N ILE A 60 26.69 15.67 -9.55
CA ILE A 60 26.60 17.08 -9.19
C ILE A 60 27.97 17.67 -8.88
N THR A 61 28.12 18.97 -9.09
CA THR A 61 29.29 19.72 -8.64
C THR A 61 28.89 20.59 -7.45
N TYR A 62 29.48 20.32 -6.30
CA TYR A 62 29.38 21.20 -5.15
C TYR A 62 30.48 22.25 -5.22
N LYS A 63 30.13 23.54 -5.05
CA LYS A 63 31.07 24.66 -4.97
C LYS A 63 30.73 25.51 -3.77
N ASN A 64 31.77 25.90 -3.03
CA ASN A 64 31.64 26.89 -1.95
C ASN A 64 32.81 27.85 -2.03
N GLN A 65 32.54 29.15 -1.91
CA GLN A 65 33.51 30.21 -2.02
C GLN A 65 33.47 31.04 -0.73
N GLN A 66 34.59 31.15 -0.08
CA GLN A 66 34.78 32.07 1.06
C GLN A 66 35.56 33.29 0.60
N LYS A 67 35.07 34.46 0.95
CA LYS A 67 35.67 35.74 0.63
C LYS A 67 36.20 36.41 1.88
N TYR A 68 37.40 36.94 1.79
CA TYR A 68 38.13 37.61 2.86
C TYR A 68 38.55 39.02 2.42
N LEU A 69 38.92 39.86 3.38
CA LEU A 69 39.41 41.22 3.17
C LEU A 69 38.51 42.04 2.23
N MET A 70 37.23 42.24 2.64
CA MET A 70 36.23 42.98 1.88
C MET A 70 36.05 42.50 0.44
N ASN A 71 36.11 41.16 0.22
CA ASN A 71 35.99 40.47 -1.06
C ASN A 71 37.23 40.55 -2.01
N MET A 72 38.37 41.03 -1.48
CA MET A 72 39.60 41.12 -2.30
C MET A 72 40.26 39.75 -2.50
N LEU A 73 40.10 38.83 -1.55
CA LEU A 73 40.63 37.46 -1.64
C LEU A 73 39.47 36.46 -1.61
N SER A 74 39.53 35.48 -2.48
CA SER A 74 38.50 34.45 -2.62
C SER A 74 39.15 33.07 -2.63
N PHE A 75 38.66 32.19 -1.76
CA PHE A 75 39.12 30.79 -1.70
C PHE A 75 37.95 29.85 -1.97
N GLU A 76 38.09 29.10 -3.02
CA GLU A 76 37.06 28.14 -3.47
C GLU A 76 37.37 26.73 -2.98
N LYS A 77 36.35 25.99 -2.63
CA LYS A 77 36.37 24.54 -2.54
C LYS A 77 35.33 23.95 -3.45
N LYS A 78 35.64 22.84 -4.08
CA LYS A 78 34.81 22.21 -5.09
C LYS A 78 34.87 20.70 -4.92
N ALA A 79 33.77 20.02 -5.12
CA ALA A 79 33.74 18.57 -5.20
C ALA A 79 32.82 18.10 -6.33
N LEU A 80 33.25 17.09 -7.05
CA LEU A 80 32.42 16.31 -7.95
C LEU A 80 31.81 15.18 -7.12
N VAL A 81 30.49 15.09 -7.10
CA VAL A 81 29.75 14.13 -6.29
C VAL A 81 28.89 13.26 -7.19
N VAL A 82 29.11 11.97 -7.13
CA VAL A 82 28.31 10.94 -7.80
C VAL A 82 27.28 10.44 -6.83
N ILE A 83 26.02 10.43 -7.25
CA ILE A 83 24.87 10.04 -6.43
C ILE A 83 24.17 8.91 -7.12
N ASN A 84 24.07 7.76 -6.48
CA ASN A 84 23.19 6.67 -6.87
C ASN A 84 22.13 6.52 -5.75
N ALA A 85 20.88 6.37 -6.11
CA ALA A 85 19.82 6.26 -5.12
C ALA A 85 18.77 5.24 -5.52
N ASP A 86 18.49 4.32 -4.62
CA ASP A 86 17.34 3.44 -4.71
C ASP A 86 16.15 4.06 -4.01
N VAL A 87 15.03 4.09 -4.72
CA VAL A 87 13.77 4.63 -4.22
C VAL A 87 12.73 3.53 -4.24
N THR A 88 12.10 3.31 -3.10
CA THR A 88 10.98 2.38 -2.97
C THR A 88 9.74 3.17 -2.57
N VAL A 89 8.64 2.98 -3.31
CA VAL A 89 7.32 3.47 -2.95
C VAL A 89 6.47 2.27 -2.55
N ALA A 90 5.94 2.27 -1.34
CA ALA A 90 5.18 1.15 -0.80
C ALA A 90 3.93 1.65 -0.07
N TYR A 91 2.88 0.80 -0.04
CA TYR A 91 1.71 0.98 0.82
C TYR A 91 1.71 -0.12 1.88
N ASP A 92 1.53 0.27 3.14
CA ASP A 92 1.38 -0.68 4.25
C ASP A 92 -0.10 -1.01 4.44
N LEU A 93 -0.59 -2.00 3.70
CA LEU A 93 -2.01 -2.37 3.72
C LEU A 93 -2.46 -3.03 5.03
N HIS A 94 -1.54 -3.39 5.95
CA HIS A 94 -1.93 -3.76 7.31
C HIS A 94 -2.58 -2.59 8.07
N LYS A 95 -2.28 -1.35 7.66
CA LYS A 95 -2.89 -0.14 8.23
C LYS A 95 -4.22 0.23 7.56
N MET A 96 -4.64 -0.51 6.55
CA MET A 96 -5.94 -0.31 5.90
C MET A 96 -7.05 -0.58 6.90
N LYS A 97 -8.02 0.34 6.98
CA LYS A 97 -9.21 0.16 7.81
C LYS A 97 -10.36 -0.29 6.93
N TYR A 98 -11.02 -1.33 7.36
CA TYR A 98 -12.20 -1.88 6.69
C TYR A 98 -13.22 -2.38 7.71
N ASP A 99 -14.47 -2.46 7.29
CA ASP A 99 -15.59 -3.01 8.04
C ASP A 99 -16.29 -4.09 7.23
N ILE A 100 -16.80 -5.13 7.90
CA ILE A 100 -17.45 -6.28 7.27
C ILE A 100 -18.86 -6.41 7.83
N ASP A 101 -19.86 -6.16 7.00
CA ASP A 101 -21.27 -6.41 7.28
C ASP A 101 -21.70 -7.76 6.68
N GLU A 102 -21.70 -8.78 7.52
CA GLU A 102 -22.07 -10.15 7.11
C GLU A 102 -23.55 -10.26 6.69
N LYS A 103 -24.44 -9.49 7.34
CA LYS A 103 -25.87 -9.53 7.07
C LYS A 103 -26.19 -9.02 5.67
N ASN A 104 -25.54 -7.94 5.26
CA ASN A 104 -25.72 -7.33 3.95
C ASN A 104 -24.67 -7.80 2.93
N LYS A 105 -23.78 -8.74 3.31
CA LYS A 105 -22.67 -9.24 2.49
C LYS A 105 -21.87 -8.07 1.87
N THR A 106 -21.47 -7.10 2.72
CA THR A 106 -20.82 -5.89 2.26
C THR A 106 -19.51 -5.69 3.01
N ILE A 107 -18.44 -5.38 2.28
CA ILE A 107 -17.15 -4.97 2.80
C ILE A 107 -16.97 -3.49 2.49
N THR A 108 -16.71 -2.70 3.51
CA THR A 108 -16.46 -1.27 3.36
C THR A 108 -15.02 -0.96 3.67
N ILE A 109 -14.24 -0.54 2.68
CA ILE A 109 -12.92 0.03 2.91
C ILE A 109 -13.14 1.46 3.45
N VAL A 110 -12.74 1.67 4.70
CA VAL A 110 -12.92 2.96 5.40
C VAL A 110 -11.76 3.90 5.07
N SER A 111 -10.52 3.38 5.04
CA SER A 111 -9.35 4.19 4.69
C SER A 111 -8.22 3.34 4.13
N ILE A 112 -7.54 3.91 3.15
CA ILE A 112 -6.31 3.38 2.58
C ILE A 112 -5.14 4.20 3.14
N PRO A 113 -4.05 3.57 3.61
CA PRO A 113 -2.89 4.29 4.13
C PRO A 113 -2.21 5.10 3.00
N LYS A 114 -1.52 6.17 3.37
CA LYS A 114 -0.66 6.91 2.43
C LYS A 114 0.57 6.09 2.06
N GLU A 115 1.12 6.41 0.90
CA GLU A 115 2.38 5.80 0.46
C GLU A 115 3.54 6.12 1.41
N GLU A 116 4.40 5.14 1.62
CA GLU A 116 5.69 5.30 2.28
C GLU A 116 6.78 5.39 1.20
N ILE A 117 7.52 6.48 1.17
CA ILE A 117 8.63 6.68 0.23
C ILE A 117 9.93 6.52 1.01
N LYS A 118 10.72 5.53 0.63
CA LYS A 118 12.06 5.32 1.16
C LYS A 118 13.09 5.67 0.09
N ILE A 119 14.03 6.55 0.44
CA ILE A 119 15.14 6.97 -0.41
C ILE A 119 16.42 6.50 0.26
N SER A 120 17.21 5.70 -0.44
CA SER A 120 18.50 5.16 0.02
C SER A 120 19.61 5.66 -0.91
N PRO A 121 20.17 6.86 -0.67
CA PRO A 121 21.22 7.41 -1.50
C PRO A 121 22.57 6.81 -1.11
N ASP A 122 23.37 6.43 -2.12
CA ASP A 122 24.81 6.23 -2.06
C ASP A 122 25.48 7.44 -2.68
N ILE A 123 26.31 8.12 -1.90
CA ILE A 123 26.93 9.40 -2.25
C ILE A 123 28.45 9.23 -2.24
N GLN A 124 29.06 9.37 -3.40
CA GLN A 124 30.51 9.22 -3.56
C GLN A 124 31.14 10.54 -3.98
N PHE A 125 32.19 10.95 -3.28
CA PHE A 125 32.97 12.14 -3.58
C PHE A 125 34.12 11.70 -4.49
N TYR A 126 34.08 12.13 -5.75
CA TYR A 126 35.05 11.66 -6.75
C TYR A 126 36.26 12.58 -6.88
N ASP A 127 36.04 13.88 -6.98
CA ASP A 127 37.11 14.88 -7.14
C ASP A 127 36.89 16.00 -6.14
N VAL A 128 37.85 16.16 -5.22
CA VAL A 128 37.76 17.13 -4.12
C VAL A 128 38.94 18.10 -4.20
N GLU A 129 38.67 19.31 -4.64
CA GLU A 129 39.61 20.41 -4.65
C GLU A 129 39.32 21.34 -3.45
N GLN A 130 40.33 21.72 -2.71
CA GLN A 130 40.16 22.62 -1.57
C GLN A 130 41.40 23.50 -1.32
N SER A 131 41.16 24.70 -0.82
CA SER A 131 42.22 25.58 -0.34
C SER A 131 42.52 25.35 1.14
N LYS A 132 43.78 25.60 1.56
CA LYS A 132 44.15 25.59 3.01
C LYS A 132 43.30 26.57 3.84
N LEU A 133 42.81 27.67 3.21
CA LEU A 133 41.99 28.68 3.87
C LEU A 133 40.49 28.44 3.70
N ASN A 134 40.09 27.40 2.93
CA ASN A 134 38.71 26.95 2.83
C ASN A 134 38.68 25.41 2.65
N PRO A 135 39.02 24.65 3.70
CA PRO A 135 39.00 23.19 3.63
C PRO A 135 37.55 22.65 3.70
N PHE A 136 37.33 21.40 3.23
CA PHE A 136 36.09 20.68 3.48
C PHE A 136 35.97 20.34 4.96
N THR A 137 34.79 20.54 5.49
CA THR A 137 34.44 20.23 6.88
C THR A 137 33.30 19.22 6.96
N GLY A 138 33.06 18.64 8.12
CA GLY A 138 31.90 17.77 8.35
C GLY A 138 30.56 18.44 8.01
N ASP A 139 30.47 19.76 8.23
CA ASP A 139 29.29 20.55 7.88
C ASP A 139 29.04 20.61 6.36
N ASP A 140 30.09 20.63 5.55
CA ASP A 140 29.93 20.62 4.09
C ASP A 140 29.35 19.29 3.61
N TYR A 141 29.87 18.19 4.13
CA TYR A 141 29.33 16.85 3.83
C TYR A 141 27.87 16.72 4.27
N ASN A 142 27.53 17.23 5.44
CA ASN A 142 26.15 17.23 5.94
C ASN A 142 25.22 18.09 5.06
N LYS A 143 25.68 19.27 4.62
CA LYS A 143 24.93 20.13 3.69
C LYS A 143 24.70 19.45 2.34
N ILE A 144 25.73 18.81 1.79
CA ILE A 144 25.63 18.07 0.53
C ILE A 144 24.60 16.94 0.69
N ASN A 145 24.72 16.11 1.73
CA ASN A 145 23.79 15.01 2.01
C ASN A 145 22.33 15.51 2.12
N LYS A 146 22.12 16.59 2.86
CA LYS A 146 20.78 17.19 3.03
C LYS A 146 20.23 17.72 1.69
N SER A 147 21.07 18.39 0.91
CA SER A 147 20.69 18.92 -0.41
C SER A 147 20.35 17.80 -1.39
N VAL A 148 21.16 16.74 -1.42
CA VAL A 148 20.94 15.56 -2.25
C VAL A 148 19.58 14.91 -1.93
N LYS A 149 19.32 14.64 -0.65
CA LYS A 149 18.03 14.05 -0.22
C LYS A 149 16.84 14.93 -0.59
N ALA A 150 16.96 16.25 -0.41
CA ALA A 150 15.89 17.19 -0.77
C ALA A 150 15.64 17.25 -2.28
N ASN A 151 16.72 17.22 -3.09
CA ASN A 151 16.60 17.22 -4.55
C ASN A 151 16.02 15.92 -5.08
N LEU A 152 16.44 14.77 -4.54
CA LEU A 152 15.87 13.47 -4.88
C LEU A 152 14.38 13.42 -4.53
N ALA A 153 13.98 13.88 -3.34
CA ALA A 153 12.57 13.93 -2.97
C ALA A 153 11.74 14.75 -3.97
N LYS A 154 12.23 15.94 -4.39
CA LYS A 154 11.56 16.76 -5.41
C LYS A 154 11.48 16.07 -6.78
N LYS A 155 12.50 15.30 -7.17
CA LYS A 155 12.50 14.54 -8.43
C LYS A 155 11.51 13.40 -8.37
N ILE A 156 11.42 12.68 -7.25
CA ILE A 156 10.46 11.59 -7.05
C ILE A 156 9.03 12.13 -7.11
N GLU A 157 8.75 13.28 -6.49
CA GLU A 157 7.44 13.95 -6.57
C GLU A 157 6.99 14.22 -8.02
N LYS A 158 7.94 14.53 -8.91
CA LYS A 158 7.69 14.82 -10.33
C LYS A 158 7.81 13.59 -11.23
N SER A 159 8.22 12.47 -10.70
CA SER A 159 8.42 11.22 -11.46
C SER A 159 7.11 10.43 -11.58
N THR A 160 7.11 9.46 -12.48
CA THR A 160 6.00 8.51 -12.64
C THR A 160 5.93 7.46 -11.54
N LEU A 161 6.89 7.43 -10.59
CA LEU A 161 6.95 6.41 -9.55
C LEU A 161 5.69 6.40 -8.67
N LYS A 162 5.21 7.58 -8.26
CA LYS A 162 3.99 7.68 -7.46
C LYS A 162 2.77 7.21 -8.25
N THR A 163 2.62 7.67 -9.50
CA THR A 163 1.51 7.26 -10.36
C THR A 163 1.54 5.75 -10.63
N ASN A 164 2.73 5.18 -10.88
CA ASN A 164 2.88 3.74 -11.06
C ASN A 164 2.52 2.98 -9.77
N ALA A 165 2.93 3.51 -8.61
CA ALA A 165 2.58 2.96 -7.32
C ALA A 165 1.06 2.96 -7.09
N GLN A 166 0.37 4.06 -7.40
CA GLN A 166 -1.09 4.17 -7.31
C GLN A 166 -1.79 3.17 -8.24
N ASN A 167 -1.37 3.07 -9.50
CA ASN A 167 -1.92 2.11 -10.45
C ASN A 167 -1.75 0.67 -9.96
N ARG A 168 -0.59 0.36 -9.39
CA ARG A 168 -0.32 -0.96 -8.82
C ARG A 168 -1.21 -1.24 -7.61
N LEU A 169 -1.36 -0.26 -6.71
CA LEU A 169 -2.28 -0.37 -5.57
C LEU A 169 -3.71 -0.66 -6.04
N ILE A 170 -4.21 0.10 -7.02
CA ILE A 170 -5.55 -0.10 -7.60
C ILE A 170 -5.68 -1.53 -8.15
N SER A 171 -4.67 -1.99 -8.90
CA SER A 171 -4.66 -3.36 -9.44
C SER A 171 -4.71 -4.43 -8.33
N GLU A 172 -4.00 -4.24 -7.23
CA GLU A 172 -4.03 -5.19 -6.10
C GLU A 172 -5.37 -5.15 -5.35
N LEU A 173 -5.95 -3.96 -5.14
CA LEU A 173 -7.28 -3.82 -4.56
C LEU A 173 -8.37 -4.43 -5.45
N SER A 174 -8.20 -4.38 -6.77
CA SER A 174 -9.12 -5.00 -7.73
C SER A 174 -9.17 -6.53 -7.61
N LYS A 175 -8.10 -7.17 -7.15
CA LYS A 175 -8.13 -8.61 -6.84
C LYS A 175 -9.07 -8.92 -5.67
N ILE A 176 -9.10 -8.04 -4.67
CA ILE A 176 -10.05 -8.14 -3.55
C ILE A 176 -11.48 -7.98 -4.08
N LEU A 177 -11.71 -7.02 -4.98
CA LEU A 177 -13.01 -6.81 -5.62
C LEU A 177 -13.49 -8.05 -6.37
N ILE A 178 -12.63 -8.67 -7.17
CA ILE A 178 -12.97 -9.90 -7.93
C ILE A 178 -13.35 -11.00 -6.95
N LEU A 179 -12.59 -11.20 -5.89
CA LEU A 179 -12.88 -12.22 -4.89
C LEU A 179 -14.23 -11.98 -4.21
N THR A 180 -14.49 -10.74 -3.76
CA THR A 180 -15.75 -10.38 -3.09
C THR A 180 -16.95 -10.59 -4.02
N ASN A 181 -16.87 -10.16 -5.28
CA ASN A 181 -17.94 -10.34 -6.26
C ASN A 181 -18.20 -11.81 -6.55
N THR A 182 -17.16 -12.65 -6.66
CA THR A 182 -17.27 -14.09 -6.88
C THR A 182 -18.03 -14.79 -5.73
N MET A 183 -17.90 -14.28 -4.51
CA MET A 183 -18.58 -14.79 -3.33
C MET A 183 -19.97 -14.16 -3.10
N GLY A 184 -20.44 -13.30 -4.00
CA GLY A 184 -21.71 -12.59 -3.88
C GLY A 184 -21.70 -11.48 -2.82
N TRP A 185 -20.51 -10.96 -2.49
CA TRP A 185 -20.35 -9.82 -1.61
C TRP A 185 -20.20 -8.53 -2.42
N LYS A 186 -20.52 -7.40 -1.79
CA LYS A 186 -20.34 -6.06 -2.35
C LYS A 186 -19.13 -5.40 -1.71
N LEU A 187 -18.32 -4.70 -2.50
CA LEU A 187 -17.23 -3.88 -2.01
C LEU A 187 -17.62 -2.40 -2.08
N GLN A 188 -17.34 -1.66 -1.01
CA GLN A 188 -17.58 -0.23 -0.92
C GLN A 188 -16.31 0.50 -0.49
N TYR A 189 -16.16 1.73 -0.97
CA TYR A 189 -15.16 2.68 -0.51
C TYR A 189 -15.82 4.04 -0.27
N GLU A 190 -15.64 4.63 0.92
CA GLU A 190 -16.29 5.88 1.33
C GLU A 190 -17.81 5.91 1.07
N GLY A 191 -18.49 4.79 1.28
CA GLY A 191 -19.94 4.66 1.11
C GLY A 191 -20.42 4.50 -0.34
N LYS A 192 -19.51 4.39 -1.31
CA LYS A 192 -19.82 4.15 -2.71
C LYS A 192 -19.49 2.71 -3.10
N ILE A 193 -20.37 2.07 -3.85
CA ILE A 193 -20.13 0.72 -4.36
C ILE A 193 -19.04 0.75 -5.42
N ILE A 194 -18.12 -0.19 -5.33
CA ILE A 194 -17.05 -0.42 -6.31
C ILE A 194 -17.44 -1.63 -7.15
N GLU A 195 -17.72 -1.42 -8.42
CA GLU A 195 -18.10 -2.48 -9.36
C GLU A 195 -16.96 -2.85 -10.31
N SER A 196 -16.02 -1.92 -10.51
CA SER A 196 -14.90 -2.07 -11.45
C SER A 196 -13.61 -1.44 -10.95
N GLU A 197 -12.49 -1.83 -11.57
CA GLU A 197 -11.17 -1.21 -11.32
C GLU A 197 -11.17 0.31 -11.58
N LYS A 198 -11.97 0.75 -12.57
CA LYS A 198 -12.09 2.18 -12.89
C LYS A 198 -12.69 2.99 -11.74
N ASP A 199 -13.61 2.40 -10.99
CA ASP A 199 -14.24 3.06 -9.85
C ASP A 199 -13.22 3.34 -8.76
N PHE A 200 -12.27 2.43 -8.51
CA PHE A 200 -11.14 2.68 -7.63
C PHE A 200 -10.31 3.88 -8.13
N GLY A 201 -9.94 3.90 -9.41
CA GLY A 201 -9.15 4.99 -10.00
C GLY A 201 -9.82 6.36 -9.91
N MET A 202 -11.15 6.43 -9.92
CA MET A 202 -11.91 7.68 -9.79
C MET A 202 -12.10 8.12 -8.34
N GLN A 203 -12.17 7.18 -7.40
CA GLN A 203 -12.50 7.45 -6.00
C GLN A 203 -11.27 7.56 -5.10
N ILE A 204 -10.22 6.79 -5.38
CA ILE A 204 -8.95 6.86 -4.65
C ILE A 204 -8.15 8.05 -5.21
N LYS A 205 -8.44 9.24 -4.69
CA LYS A 205 -7.55 10.41 -4.86
C LYS A 205 -6.49 10.34 -3.74
N LEU A 206 -5.36 9.75 -4.05
CA LEU A 206 -4.18 9.71 -3.20
C LEU A 206 -3.30 10.93 -3.43
#